data_265bb23dc11a53ee3b094a42cc6d71c0
#
_entry.id   265bb23dc11a53ee3b094a42cc6d71c0
#
_cell.length_a   1.000
_cell.length_b   1.000
_cell.length_c   1.000
_cell.angle_alpha   90.00
_cell.angle_beta   90.00
_cell.angle_gamma   90.00
#
_symmetry.space_group_name_H-M   'P 1'
#
loop_
_entity.id
_entity.type
_entity.pdbx_description
1 polymer ?
#
loop_
_entity_poly.entity_id
_entity_poly.type
_entity_poly.pdbx_seq_one_letter_code
_entity_poly.pdbx_strand_id
1 'polypeptide(L)'
;MRKKAVYIFLIPSLAGFLIFFLVPFIGSLYYACNVDGSFSLANFTYTLQNEAFQLALKNTVLFLLICVPLNIILPLLVAIAVKSIGEQGRLFRLAYISPLVVPVASVAIFWSILFAPGGTINHILGTIGIPETDFLHSGWAVFVVALIYLWKNLGYMMVLYLAGLSEIPSSYYESASMDGAGAFQKFRKITVPCLWPTIFFVLVLSVVNCFKVFREMYLITGAYPDESVYMLQHYMNNMFSNTDYARLTSAAYIITAIIVVFLLCMFRLNRRAQKRLGR
;
A
#
# COMPACT_ATOMS: atom_id res chain seq x y z
N MET A 1 15.87 -35.22 -17.24
CA MET A 1 15.69 -34.12 -18.19
C MET A 1 14.97 -32.89 -17.60
N ARG A 2 13.98 -33.04 -16.73
CA ARG A 2 13.20 -31.90 -16.14
C ARG A 2 14.04 -30.88 -15.34
N LYS A 3 15.07 -31.31 -14.59
CA LYS A 3 15.86 -30.37 -13.76
C LYS A 3 16.70 -29.38 -14.58
N LYS A 4 17.33 -29.82 -15.70
CA LYS A 4 18.13 -28.93 -16.57
C LYS A 4 17.26 -27.84 -17.26
N ALA A 5 16.05 -28.18 -17.68
CA ALA A 5 15.12 -27.21 -18.26
C ALA A 5 14.73 -26.10 -17.26
N VAL A 6 14.49 -26.46 -15.98
CA VAL A 6 14.19 -25.47 -14.94
C VAL A 6 15.30 -24.46 -14.77
N TYR A 7 16.57 -24.88 -14.74
CA TYR A 7 17.70 -23.97 -14.63
C TYR A 7 17.84 -23.05 -15.85
N ILE A 8 17.60 -23.53 -17.08
CA ILE A 8 17.67 -22.74 -18.31
C ILE A 8 16.67 -21.56 -18.27
N PHE A 9 15.47 -21.79 -17.75
CA PHE A 9 14.46 -20.72 -17.62
C PHE A 9 14.66 -19.80 -16.42
N LEU A 10 15.25 -20.31 -15.33
CA LEU A 10 15.48 -19.51 -14.12
C LEU A 10 16.74 -18.62 -14.23
N ILE A 11 17.81 -19.09 -14.89
CA ILE A 11 19.10 -18.37 -14.96
C ILE A 11 18.95 -16.96 -15.55
N PRO A 12 18.27 -16.71 -16.69
CA PRO A 12 18.17 -15.36 -17.25
C PRO A 12 17.45 -14.38 -16.31
N SER A 13 16.36 -14.83 -15.67
CA SER A 13 15.60 -14.02 -14.71
C SER A 13 16.41 -13.74 -13.45
N LEU A 14 17.09 -14.76 -12.92
CA LEU A 14 17.93 -14.62 -11.74
C LEU A 14 19.15 -13.73 -12.00
N ALA A 15 19.81 -13.90 -13.16
CA ALA A 15 20.92 -13.06 -13.57
C ALA A 15 20.50 -11.59 -13.73
N GLY A 16 19.35 -11.32 -14.37
CA GLY A 16 18.79 -9.98 -14.46
C GLY A 16 18.51 -9.36 -13.09
N PHE A 17 17.90 -10.12 -12.19
CA PHE A 17 17.68 -9.68 -10.82
C PHE A 17 18.98 -9.37 -10.07
N LEU A 18 19.97 -10.25 -10.16
CA LEU A 18 21.28 -10.06 -9.50
C LEU A 18 21.99 -8.83 -10.04
N ILE A 19 22.08 -8.67 -11.37
CA ILE A 19 22.85 -7.59 -12.01
C ILE A 19 22.16 -6.23 -11.81
N PHE A 20 20.85 -6.15 -12.00
CA PHE A 20 20.13 -4.86 -12.04
C PHE A 20 19.53 -4.43 -10.70
N PHE A 21 19.39 -5.34 -9.73
CA PHE A 21 18.84 -5.03 -8.43
C PHE A 21 19.81 -5.30 -7.29
N LEU A 22 20.34 -6.52 -7.19
CA LEU A 22 21.14 -6.90 -6.02
C LEU A 22 22.52 -6.24 -6.02
N VAL A 23 23.22 -6.21 -7.16
CA VAL A 23 24.53 -5.58 -7.26
C VAL A 23 24.47 -4.07 -6.99
N PRO A 24 23.55 -3.26 -7.61
CA PRO A 24 23.41 -1.85 -7.27
C PRO A 24 22.97 -1.63 -5.81
N PHE A 25 22.09 -2.47 -5.28
CA PHE A 25 21.68 -2.38 -3.89
C PHE A 25 22.85 -2.58 -2.93
N ILE A 26 23.64 -3.65 -3.10
CA ILE A 26 24.84 -3.87 -2.28
C ILE A 26 25.87 -2.77 -2.51
N GLY A 27 26.08 -2.34 -3.76
CA GLY A 27 26.99 -1.25 -4.10
C GLY A 27 26.63 0.07 -3.44
N SER A 28 25.34 0.35 -3.26
CA SER A 28 24.88 1.56 -2.56
C SER A 28 25.24 1.59 -1.08
N LEU A 29 25.59 0.43 -0.48
CA LEU A 29 26.09 0.37 0.89
C LEU A 29 27.40 1.14 1.08
N TYR A 30 28.20 1.22 0.01
CA TYR A 30 29.40 2.04 0.01
C TYR A 30 29.08 3.51 0.33
N TYR A 31 28.06 4.08 -0.33
CA TYR A 31 27.64 5.46 -0.07
C TYR A 31 27.06 5.64 1.34
N ALA A 32 26.27 4.67 1.81
CA ALA A 32 25.68 4.71 3.14
C ALA A 32 26.72 4.64 4.27
N CYS A 33 27.82 3.88 4.06
CA CYS A 33 28.85 3.62 5.08
C CYS A 33 30.15 4.41 4.85
N ASN A 34 30.22 5.30 3.87
CA ASN A 34 31.42 6.09 3.60
C ASN A 34 31.24 7.53 4.08
N VAL A 35 32.16 8.00 4.91
CA VAL A 35 32.30 9.41 5.32
C VAL A 35 33.77 9.80 5.11
N ASP A 36 34.00 10.74 4.23
CA ASP A 36 35.34 11.27 3.91
C ASP A 36 36.40 10.17 3.58
N GLY A 37 35.95 9.12 2.85
CA GLY A 37 36.81 8.01 2.42
C GLY A 37 37.04 6.93 3.47
N SER A 38 36.45 7.05 4.66
CA SER A 38 36.56 6.05 5.74
C SER A 38 35.21 5.35 6.01
N PHE A 39 35.26 4.09 6.43
CA PHE A 39 34.06 3.37 6.84
C PHE A 39 33.51 3.94 8.14
N SER A 40 32.24 4.37 8.09
CA SER A 40 31.54 4.95 9.25
C SER A 40 30.03 4.70 9.15
N LEU A 41 29.37 4.56 10.28
CA LEU A 41 27.90 4.50 10.38
C LEU A 41 27.27 5.87 10.67
N ALA A 42 28.05 6.95 10.63
CA ALA A 42 27.58 8.29 10.95
C ALA A 42 26.43 8.75 10.05
N ASN A 43 26.41 8.38 8.77
CA ASN A 43 25.33 8.72 7.85
C ASN A 43 23.97 8.19 8.32
N PHE A 44 23.93 7.00 8.93
CA PHE A 44 22.71 6.45 9.53
C PHE A 44 22.26 7.28 10.73
N THR A 45 23.19 7.67 11.59
CA THR A 45 22.89 8.51 12.76
C THR A 45 22.38 9.88 12.33
N TYR A 46 23.05 10.53 11.38
CA TYR A 46 22.62 11.80 10.82
C TYR A 46 21.22 11.71 10.18
N THR A 47 20.95 10.65 9.43
CA THR A 47 19.63 10.44 8.83
C THR A 47 18.56 10.27 9.90
N LEU A 48 18.80 9.46 10.93
CA LEU A 48 17.84 9.24 12.03
C LEU A 48 17.59 10.49 12.87
N GLN A 49 18.58 11.39 13.02
CA GLN A 49 18.47 12.65 13.75
C GLN A 49 17.89 13.79 12.89
N ASN A 50 17.78 13.60 11.59
CA ASN A 50 17.28 14.62 10.67
C ASN A 50 15.76 14.81 10.87
N GLU A 51 15.34 16.04 11.17
CA GLU A 51 13.94 16.40 11.44
C GLU A 51 13.02 16.08 10.26
N ALA A 52 13.46 16.35 9.03
CA ALA A 52 12.66 16.04 7.83
C ALA A 52 12.49 14.54 7.64
N PHE A 53 13.51 13.72 7.97
CA PHE A 53 13.37 12.25 7.95
C PHE A 53 12.40 11.76 9.02
N GLN A 54 12.49 12.30 10.24
CA GLN A 54 11.59 11.94 11.34
C GLN A 54 10.13 12.30 11.03
N LEU A 55 9.91 13.51 10.48
CA LEU A 55 8.59 13.93 10.00
C LEU A 55 8.06 12.98 8.92
N ALA A 56 8.88 12.70 7.92
CA ALA A 56 8.54 11.81 6.82
C ALA A 56 8.22 10.38 7.32
N LEU A 57 8.98 9.86 8.27
CA LEU A 57 8.75 8.55 8.88
C LEU A 57 7.43 8.54 9.66
N LYS A 58 7.19 9.55 10.50
CA LYS A 58 5.94 9.69 11.26
C LYS A 58 4.73 9.71 10.34
N ASN A 59 4.75 10.53 9.30
CA ASN A 59 3.64 10.65 8.35
C ASN A 59 3.41 9.35 7.57
N THR A 60 4.48 8.67 7.14
CA THR A 60 4.36 7.36 6.48
C THR A 60 3.74 6.32 7.41
N VAL A 61 4.12 6.27 8.67
CA VAL A 61 3.53 5.37 9.66
C VAL A 61 2.06 5.70 9.92
N LEU A 62 1.71 6.97 10.08
CA LEU A 62 0.31 7.40 10.24
C LEU A 62 -0.54 7.03 9.02
N PHE A 63 -0.02 7.26 7.82
CA PHE A 63 -0.68 6.85 6.57
C PHE A 63 -0.92 5.33 6.51
N LEU A 64 0.08 4.53 6.88
CA LEU A 64 -0.04 3.08 6.99
C LEU A 64 -1.14 2.67 7.98
N LEU A 65 -1.17 3.28 9.17
CA LEU A 65 -2.15 2.97 10.21
C LEU A 65 -3.59 3.28 9.80
N ILE A 66 -3.79 4.26 8.93
CA ILE A 66 -5.11 4.63 8.39
C ILE A 66 -5.45 3.77 7.17
N CYS A 67 -4.57 3.76 6.18
CA CYS A 67 -4.87 3.17 4.87
C CYS A 67 -4.87 1.65 4.87
N VAL A 68 -3.99 0.98 5.64
CA VAL A 68 -3.92 -0.49 5.62
C VAL A 68 -5.20 -1.14 6.17
N PRO A 69 -5.74 -0.75 7.34
CA PRO A 69 -7.00 -1.31 7.82
C PRO A 69 -8.17 -1.04 6.86
N LEU A 70 -8.27 0.17 6.31
CA LEU A 70 -9.30 0.52 5.36
C LEU A 70 -9.17 -0.28 4.05
N ASN A 71 -7.96 -0.51 3.58
CA ASN A 71 -7.68 -1.30 2.37
C ASN A 71 -7.89 -2.82 2.57
N ILE A 72 -8.02 -3.28 3.81
CA ILE A 72 -8.45 -4.64 4.14
C ILE A 72 -9.98 -4.71 4.24
N ILE A 73 -10.60 -3.77 4.96
CA ILE A 73 -12.01 -3.82 5.30
C ILE A 73 -12.91 -3.44 4.10
N LEU A 74 -12.64 -2.29 3.47
CA LEU A 74 -13.52 -1.78 2.40
C LEU A 74 -13.60 -2.74 1.20
N PRO A 75 -12.48 -3.26 0.65
CA PRO A 75 -12.56 -4.20 -0.46
C PRO A 75 -13.22 -5.52 -0.09
N LEU A 76 -13.08 -5.99 1.15
CA LEU A 76 -13.77 -7.19 1.64
C LEU A 76 -15.28 -6.99 1.65
N LEU A 77 -15.76 -5.86 2.19
CA LEU A 77 -17.18 -5.54 2.21
C LEU A 77 -17.76 -5.43 0.78
N VAL A 78 -17.04 -4.74 -0.10
CA VAL A 78 -17.43 -4.61 -1.51
C VAL A 78 -17.42 -5.98 -2.21
N ALA A 79 -16.42 -6.84 -1.95
CA ALA A 79 -16.36 -8.18 -2.53
C ALA A 79 -17.55 -9.05 -2.10
N ILE A 80 -17.94 -8.98 -0.83
CA ILE A 80 -19.13 -9.70 -0.32
C ILE A 80 -20.40 -9.18 -1.01
N ALA A 81 -20.58 -7.86 -1.12
CA ALA A 81 -21.70 -7.25 -1.79
C ALA A 81 -21.76 -7.63 -3.28
N VAL A 82 -20.62 -7.54 -3.99
CA VAL A 82 -20.54 -7.91 -5.41
C VAL A 82 -20.80 -9.40 -5.62
N LYS A 83 -20.35 -10.27 -4.70
CA LYS A 83 -20.65 -11.71 -4.77
C LYS A 83 -22.15 -11.99 -4.61
N SER A 84 -22.84 -11.26 -3.72
CA SER A 84 -24.25 -11.49 -3.43
C SER A 84 -25.20 -11.15 -4.59
N ILE A 85 -24.80 -10.26 -5.51
CA ILE A 85 -25.60 -9.89 -6.71
C ILE A 85 -25.33 -10.79 -7.93
N GLY A 86 -24.51 -11.84 -7.79
CA GLY A 86 -24.29 -12.87 -8.81
C GLY A 86 -23.71 -12.33 -10.14
N GLU A 87 -24.35 -12.68 -11.26
CA GLU A 87 -23.86 -12.32 -12.61
C GLU A 87 -23.85 -10.81 -12.86
N GLN A 88 -24.81 -10.07 -12.32
CA GLN A 88 -24.84 -8.61 -12.42
C GLN A 88 -23.61 -7.95 -11.77
N GLY A 89 -22.97 -8.63 -10.83
CA GLY A 89 -21.70 -8.21 -10.22
C GLY A 89 -20.54 -8.05 -11.22
N ARG A 90 -20.65 -8.57 -12.45
CA ARG A 90 -19.60 -8.44 -13.48
C ARG A 90 -19.34 -6.98 -13.86
N LEU A 91 -20.38 -6.18 -14.04
CA LEU A 91 -20.24 -4.74 -14.36
C LEU A 91 -19.60 -3.97 -13.22
N PHE A 92 -20.00 -4.26 -11.97
CA PHE A 92 -19.39 -3.65 -10.79
C PHE A 92 -17.91 -4.00 -10.66
N ARG A 93 -17.52 -5.26 -10.94
CA ARG A 93 -16.09 -5.65 -10.94
C ARG A 93 -15.29 -4.82 -11.92
N LEU A 94 -15.78 -4.64 -13.15
CA LEU A 94 -15.12 -3.82 -14.16
C LEU A 94 -15.02 -2.35 -13.74
N ALA A 95 -16.09 -1.78 -13.17
CA ALA A 95 -16.10 -0.41 -12.68
C ALA A 95 -15.09 -0.18 -11.55
N TYR A 96 -14.98 -1.11 -10.58
CA TYR A 96 -14.03 -0.98 -9.48
C TYR A 96 -12.56 -1.22 -9.89
N ILE A 97 -12.30 -1.99 -10.96
CA ILE A 97 -10.92 -2.21 -11.46
C ILE A 97 -10.47 -1.05 -12.36
N SER A 98 -11.40 -0.33 -12.99
CA SER A 98 -11.08 0.72 -13.96
C SER A 98 -10.08 1.79 -13.47
N PRO A 99 -10.09 2.23 -12.20
CA PRO A 99 -9.11 3.20 -11.70
C PRO A 99 -7.65 2.73 -11.78
N LEU A 100 -7.42 1.43 -11.74
CA LEU A 100 -6.08 0.86 -11.82
C LEU A 100 -5.47 0.98 -13.22
N VAL A 101 -6.30 1.01 -14.26
CA VAL A 101 -5.88 1.07 -15.66
C VAL A 101 -5.61 2.52 -16.10
N VAL A 102 -6.18 3.50 -15.39
CA VAL A 102 -6.01 4.91 -15.70
C VAL A 102 -4.57 5.35 -15.42
N PRO A 103 -3.90 6.06 -16.37
CA PRO A 103 -2.57 6.60 -16.15
C PRO A 103 -2.51 7.51 -14.91
N VAL A 104 -1.45 7.36 -14.12
CA VAL A 104 -1.29 8.09 -12.84
C VAL A 104 -1.38 9.60 -13.02
N ALA A 105 -0.81 10.14 -14.10
CA ALA A 105 -0.87 11.58 -14.39
C ALA A 105 -2.32 12.07 -14.60
N SER A 106 -3.14 11.31 -15.32
CA SER A 106 -4.56 11.64 -15.52
C SER A 106 -5.34 11.60 -14.22
N VAL A 107 -5.05 10.62 -13.37
CA VAL A 107 -5.63 10.54 -12.02
C VAL A 107 -5.24 11.77 -11.20
N ALA A 108 -3.95 12.13 -11.19
CA ALA A 108 -3.47 13.29 -10.44
C ALA A 108 -4.13 14.59 -10.90
N ILE A 109 -4.20 14.84 -12.21
CA ILE A 109 -4.85 16.03 -12.78
C ILE A 109 -6.33 16.07 -12.39
N PHE A 110 -7.06 14.96 -12.55
CA PHE A 110 -8.49 14.89 -12.20
C PHE A 110 -8.73 15.27 -10.74
N TRP A 111 -7.99 14.66 -9.83
CA TRP A 111 -8.14 14.93 -8.39
C TRP A 111 -7.66 16.34 -8.00
N SER A 112 -6.60 16.84 -8.64
CA SER A 112 -6.14 18.22 -8.40
C SER A 112 -7.19 19.25 -8.77
N ILE A 113 -7.87 19.08 -9.91
CA ILE A 113 -8.97 19.98 -10.32
C ILE A 113 -10.16 19.85 -9.37
N LEU A 114 -10.50 18.64 -8.94
CA LEU A 114 -11.65 18.37 -8.08
C LEU A 114 -11.50 19.02 -6.70
N PHE A 115 -10.29 18.98 -6.11
CA PHE A 115 -9.99 19.49 -4.77
C PHE A 115 -9.29 20.86 -4.76
N ALA A 116 -9.07 21.49 -5.93
CA ALA A 116 -8.49 22.84 -6.00
C ALA A 116 -9.36 23.87 -5.27
N PRO A 117 -8.80 25.01 -4.83
CA PRO A 117 -9.58 26.19 -4.56
C PRO A 117 -10.49 26.52 -5.75
N GLY A 118 -11.78 26.80 -5.54
CA GLY A 118 -12.76 26.96 -6.61
C GLY A 118 -13.16 25.67 -7.35
N GLY A 119 -12.63 24.50 -6.97
CA GLY A 119 -12.96 23.20 -7.56
C GLY A 119 -14.34 22.69 -7.15
N THR A 120 -14.77 21.60 -7.80
CA THR A 120 -16.13 21.04 -7.61
C THR A 120 -16.45 20.72 -6.16
N ILE A 121 -15.49 20.20 -5.38
CA ILE A 121 -15.71 19.86 -3.97
C ILE A 121 -15.98 21.14 -3.15
N ASN A 122 -15.15 22.18 -3.33
CA ASN A 122 -15.35 23.46 -2.67
C ASN A 122 -16.69 24.10 -3.05
N HIS A 123 -17.11 24.00 -4.31
CA HIS A 123 -18.42 24.50 -4.75
C HIS A 123 -19.57 23.78 -4.04
N ILE A 124 -19.52 22.43 -3.96
CA ILE A 124 -20.54 21.63 -3.25
C ILE A 124 -20.54 21.98 -1.76
N LEU A 125 -19.38 22.10 -1.12
CA LEU A 125 -19.30 22.47 0.30
C LEU A 125 -19.81 23.88 0.56
N GLY A 126 -19.59 24.81 -0.36
CA GLY A 126 -20.14 26.17 -0.30
C GLY A 126 -21.67 26.22 -0.29
N THR A 127 -22.36 25.27 -0.96
CA THR A 127 -23.84 25.20 -0.94
C THR A 127 -24.41 24.87 0.45
N ILE A 128 -23.61 24.24 1.32
CA ILE A 128 -23.99 23.90 2.70
C ILE A 128 -23.32 24.82 3.74
N GLY A 129 -22.74 25.95 3.27
CA GLY A 129 -22.17 26.99 4.14
C GLY A 129 -20.75 26.72 4.66
N ILE A 130 -20.04 25.72 4.13
CA ILE A 130 -18.63 25.47 4.49
C ILE A 130 -17.76 26.39 3.66
N PRO A 131 -16.82 27.14 4.29
CA PRO A 131 -15.92 28.05 3.58
C PRO A 131 -14.97 27.31 2.66
N GLU A 132 -14.53 28.01 1.62
CA GLU A 132 -13.54 27.50 0.68
C GLU A 132 -12.26 27.08 1.41
N THR A 133 -11.75 25.90 1.10
CA THR A 133 -10.60 25.29 1.75
C THR A 133 -9.60 24.80 0.70
N ASP A 134 -8.31 25.12 0.89
CA ASP A 134 -7.25 24.51 0.10
C ASP A 134 -6.95 23.11 0.65
N PHE A 135 -7.58 22.11 0.05
CA PHE A 135 -7.45 20.72 0.49
C PHE A 135 -6.08 20.11 0.20
N LEU A 136 -5.35 20.64 -0.78
CA LEU A 136 -4.09 20.04 -1.26
C LEU A 136 -2.86 20.61 -0.57
N HIS A 137 -2.94 21.86 -0.08
CA HIS A 137 -1.83 22.56 0.58
C HIS A 137 -2.14 22.87 2.05
N SER A 138 -2.91 22.02 2.70
CA SER A 138 -3.25 22.13 4.12
C SER A 138 -3.23 20.77 4.79
N GLY A 139 -3.45 20.72 6.11
CA GLY A 139 -3.54 19.47 6.86
C GLY A 139 -4.61 18.47 6.35
N TRP A 140 -5.53 18.91 5.48
CA TRP A 140 -6.48 18.04 4.80
C TRP A 140 -5.88 17.20 3.68
N ALA A 141 -4.69 17.56 3.19
CA ALA A 141 -4.04 16.85 2.08
C ALA A 141 -3.86 15.36 2.35
N VAL A 142 -3.59 14.97 3.60
CA VAL A 142 -3.47 13.56 3.99
C VAL A 142 -4.75 12.76 3.73
N PHE A 143 -5.92 13.37 3.97
CA PHE A 143 -7.22 12.71 3.72
C PHE A 143 -7.50 12.59 2.24
N VAL A 144 -7.21 13.62 1.44
CA VAL A 144 -7.36 13.58 -0.02
C VAL A 144 -6.49 12.49 -0.61
N VAL A 145 -5.22 12.43 -0.21
CA VAL A 145 -4.30 11.39 -0.70
C VAL A 145 -4.71 10.00 -0.24
N ALA A 146 -5.18 9.85 1.00
CA ALA A 146 -5.71 8.58 1.49
C ALA A 146 -6.94 8.13 0.68
N LEU A 147 -7.85 9.05 0.35
CA LEU A 147 -9.02 8.78 -0.47
C LEU A 147 -8.62 8.30 -1.88
N ILE A 148 -7.69 9.00 -2.53
CA ILE A 148 -7.18 8.64 -3.85
C ILE A 148 -6.53 7.26 -3.82
N TYR A 149 -5.70 7.00 -2.81
CA TYR A 149 -5.02 5.72 -2.63
C TYR A 149 -6.02 4.58 -2.44
N LEU A 150 -7.00 4.75 -1.56
CA LEU A 150 -8.04 3.74 -1.30
C LEU A 150 -8.89 3.49 -2.54
N TRP A 151 -9.36 4.54 -3.21
CA TRP A 151 -10.14 4.44 -4.44
C TRP A 151 -9.40 3.65 -5.53
N LYS A 152 -8.13 3.94 -5.73
CA LYS A 152 -7.29 3.27 -6.74
C LYS A 152 -7.04 1.80 -6.43
N ASN A 153 -6.82 1.45 -5.15
CA ASN A 153 -6.47 0.09 -4.75
C ASN A 153 -7.70 -0.80 -4.46
N LEU A 154 -8.87 -0.21 -4.22
CA LEU A 154 -10.08 -0.91 -3.80
C LEU A 154 -10.45 -2.05 -4.75
N GLY A 155 -10.49 -1.81 -6.06
CA GLY A 155 -10.89 -2.80 -7.05
C GLY A 155 -9.93 -4.00 -7.13
N TYR A 156 -8.63 -3.74 -7.07
CA TYR A 156 -7.63 -4.81 -7.08
C TYR A 156 -7.75 -5.72 -5.86
N MET A 157 -7.85 -5.14 -4.67
CA MET A 157 -8.01 -5.90 -3.43
C MET A 157 -9.36 -6.62 -3.38
N MET A 158 -10.44 -6.01 -3.90
CA MET A 158 -11.75 -6.63 -4.04
C MET A 158 -11.69 -7.92 -4.89
N VAL A 159 -10.96 -7.90 -6.00
CA VAL A 159 -10.83 -9.09 -6.86
C VAL A 159 -10.09 -10.22 -6.16
N LEU A 160 -9.06 -9.92 -5.38
CA LEU A 160 -8.38 -10.93 -4.56
C LEU A 160 -9.34 -11.56 -3.55
N TYR A 161 -10.18 -10.76 -2.91
CA TYR A 161 -11.22 -11.27 -2.00
C TYR A 161 -12.29 -12.07 -2.72
N LEU A 162 -12.72 -11.67 -3.92
CA LEU A 162 -13.68 -12.43 -4.72
C LEU A 162 -13.13 -13.81 -5.08
N ALA A 163 -11.85 -13.90 -5.45
CA ALA A 163 -11.19 -15.18 -5.69
C ALA A 163 -11.22 -16.07 -4.43
N GLY A 164 -10.78 -15.56 -3.30
CA GLY A 164 -10.79 -16.29 -2.04
C GLY A 164 -12.20 -16.69 -1.58
N LEU A 165 -13.20 -15.80 -1.74
CA LEU A 165 -14.59 -16.10 -1.43
C LEU A 165 -15.15 -17.22 -2.31
N SER A 166 -14.69 -17.32 -3.55
CA SER A 166 -15.15 -18.37 -4.49
C SER A 166 -14.58 -19.75 -4.15
N GLU A 167 -13.50 -19.83 -3.40
CA GLU A 167 -12.90 -21.08 -2.93
C GLU A 167 -13.64 -21.70 -1.73
N ILE A 168 -14.53 -20.93 -1.06
CA ILE A 168 -15.28 -21.42 0.10
C ILE A 168 -16.49 -22.26 -0.39
N PRO A 169 -16.56 -23.58 -0.06
CA PRO A 169 -17.66 -24.42 -0.46
C PRO A 169 -19.02 -23.91 0.08
N SER A 170 -20.05 -23.93 -0.77
CA SER A 170 -21.42 -23.53 -0.37
C SER A 170 -21.98 -24.38 0.77
N SER A 171 -21.60 -25.66 0.82
CA SER A 171 -22.02 -26.59 1.86
C SER A 171 -21.74 -26.11 3.29
N TYR A 172 -20.68 -25.31 3.51
CA TYR A 172 -20.40 -24.73 4.82
C TYR A 172 -21.49 -23.73 5.24
N TYR A 173 -21.96 -22.93 4.30
CA TYR A 173 -23.03 -21.96 4.56
C TYR A 173 -24.40 -22.61 4.69
N GLU A 174 -24.65 -23.67 3.91
CA GLU A 174 -25.87 -24.45 3.94
C GLU A 174 -26.03 -25.19 5.28
N SER A 175 -24.99 -25.92 5.73
CA SER A 175 -24.98 -26.59 7.02
C SER A 175 -25.20 -25.59 8.18
N ALA A 176 -24.48 -24.45 8.16
CA ALA A 176 -24.67 -23.41 9.18
C ALA A 176 -26.08 -22.79 9.14
N SER A 177 -26.75 -22.79 7.96
CA SER A 177 -28.14 -22.36 7.85
C SER A 177 -29.11 -23.34 8.53
N MET A 178 -28.87 -24.64 8.38
CA MET A 178 -29.65 -25.68 9.05
C MET A 178 -29.50 -25.63 10.57
N ASP A 179 -28.31 -25.21 11.05
CA ASP A 179 -28.06 -24.97 12.48
C ASP A 179 -28.62 -23.63 12.98
N GLY A 180 -29.35 -22.87 12.16
CA GLY A 180 -29.94 -21.59 12.54
C GLY A 180 -28.94 -20.41 12.62
N ALA A 181 -27.74 -20.53 12.04
CA ALA A 181 -26.75 -19.47 12.09
C ALA A 181 -27.15 -18.25 11.24
N GLY A 182 -27.20 -17.07 11.86
CA GLY A 182 -27.43 -15.80 11.19
C GLY A 182 -26.26 -15.32 10.33
N ALA A 183 -26.47 -14.29 9.50
CA ALA A 183 -25.46 -13.76 8.57
C ALA A 183 -24.14 -13.37 9.24
N PHE A 184 -24.19 -12.68 10.38
CA PHE A 184 -23.02 -12.27 11.13
C PHE A 184 -22.23 -13.48 11.69
N GLN A 185 -22.94 -14.53 12.16
CA GLN A 185 -22.28 -15.77 12.63
C GLN A 185 -21.56 -16.48 11.48
N LYS A 186 -22.19 -16.59 10.31
CA LYS A 186 -21.59 -17.16 9.10
C LYS A 186 -20.37 -16.36 8.67
N PHE A 187 -20.47 -15.01 8.66
CA PHE A 187 -19.34 -14.14 8.36
C PHE A 187 -18.17 -14.38 9.31
N ARG A 188 -18.40 -14.34 10.64
CA ARG A 188 -17.35 -14.43 11.65
C ARG A 188 -16.75 -15.84 11.77
N LYS A 189 -17.59 -16.90 11.67
CA LYS A 189 -17.17 -18.28 11.95
C LYS A 189 -16.78 -19.09 10.69
N ILE A 190 -17.22 -18.66 9.49
CA ILE A 190 -16.94 -19.37 8.23
C ILE A 190 -16.14 -18.45 7.31
N THR A 191 -16.69 -17.29 6.92
CA THR A 191 -16.09 -16.44 5.89
C THR A 191 -14.72 -15.95 6.30
N VAL A 192 -14.57 -15.29 7.45
CA VAL A 192 -13.31 -14.73 7.92
C VAL A 192 -12.23 -15.80 8.14
N PRO A 193 -12.50 -16.94 8.84
CA PRO A 193 -11.49 -17.99 8.99
C PRO A 193 -11.08 -18.65 7.68
N CYS A 194 -12.01 -18.89 6.75
CA CYS A 194 -11.67 -19.45 5.44
C CYS A 194 -10.89 -18.48 4.57
N LEU A 195 -11.19 -17.18 4.65
CA LEU A 195 -10.47 -16.11 3.95
C LEU A 195 -9.15 -15.70 4.59
N TRP A 196 -8.79 -16.24 5.73
CA TRP A 196 -7.58 -15.81 6.45
C TRP A 196 -6.32 -15.74 5.59
N PRO A 197 -6.01 -16.72 4.71
CA PRO A 197 -4.86 -16.64 3.81
C PRO A 197 -4.93 -15.44 2.86
N THR A 198 -6.12 -15.17 2.31
CA THR A 198 -6.36 -14.04 1.40
C THR A 198 -6.27 -12.71 2.15
N ILE A 199 -6.84 -12.61 3.36
CA ILE A 199 -6.74 -11.43 4.22
C ILE A 199 -5.27 -11.12 4.53
N PHE A 200 -4.49 -12.13 4.88
CA PHE A 200 -3.06 -11.95 5.14
C PHE A 200 -2.30 -11.51 3.88
N PHE A 201 -2.62 -12.06 2.72
CA PHE A 201 -2.01 -11.65 1.46
C PHE A 201 -2.35 -10.19 1.11
N VAL A 202 -3.63 -9.81 1.24
CA VAL A 202 -4.08 -8.41 1.06
C VAL A 202 -3.40 -7.48 2.05
N LEU A 203 -3.23 -7.87 3.31
CA LEU A 203 -2.51 -7.10 4.31
C LEU A 203 -1.05 -6.83 3.89
N VAL A 204 -0.32 -7.86 3.45
CA VAL A 204 1.07 -7.70 2.96
C VAL A 204 1.14 -6.78 1.75
N LEU A 205 0.26 -6.96 0.78
CA LEU A 205 0.18 -6.11 -0.41
C LEU A 205 -0.18 -4.67 -0.05
N SER A 206 -1.13 -4.45 0.86
CA SER A 206 -1.53 -3.11 1.30
C SER A 206 -0.37 -2.36 1.93
N VAL A 207 0.41 -3.01 2.80
CA VAL A 207 1.60 -2.40 3.40
C VAL A 207 2.62 -2.03 2.32
N VAL A 208 2.96 -2.95 1.42
CA VAL A 208 3.93 -2.68 0.34
C VAL A 208 3.46 -1.55 -0.58
N ASN A 209 2.17 -1.50 -0.91
CA ASN A 209 1.61 -0.47 -1.77
C ASN A 209 1.56 0.91 -1.09
N CYS A 210 1.34 0.97 0.22
CA CYS A 210 1.40 2.24 0.98
C CYS A 210 2.78 2.91 0.87
N PHE A 211 3.86 2.13 0.87
CA PHE A 211 5.20 2.69 0.64
C PHE A 211 5.42 3.18 -0.80
N LYS A 212 4.59 2.76 -1.76
CA LYS A 212 4.70 3.13 -3.18
C LYS A 212 3.77 4.26 -3.62
N VAL A 213 3.01 4.86 -2.70
CA VAL A 213 2.00 5.89 -3.00
C VAL A 213 2.60 7.22 -3.51
N PHE A 214 3.92 7.38 -3.41
CA PHE A 214 4.66 8.59 -3.76
C PHE A 214 4.32 9.18 -5.13
N ARG A 215 4.11 8.33 -6.14
CA ARG A 215 3.94 8.81 -7.52
C ARG A 215 2.70 9.68 -7.68
N GLU A 216 1.59 9.28 -7.09
CA GLU A 216 0.34 10.04 -7.07
C GLU A 216 0.50 11.32 -6.24
N MET A 217 1.08 11.19 -5.06
CA MET A 217 1.33 12.32 -4.16
C MET A 217 2.20 13.39 -4.82
N TYR A 218 3.33 12.99 -5.36
CA TYR A 218 4.29 13.90 -5.98
C TYR A 218 3.68 14.70 -7.14
N LEU A 219 2.81 14.04 -7.95
CA LEU A 219 2.13 14.71 -9.06
C LEU A 219 1.05 15.69 -8.60
N ILE A 220 0.47 15.48 -7.42
CA ILE A 220 -0.61 16.33 -6.87
C ILE A 220 -0.02 17.46 -6.01
N THR A 221 0.96 17.15 -5.16
CA THR A 221 1.45 18.07 -4.12
C THR A 221 2.88 18.58 -4.36
N GLY A 222 3.57 18.07 -5.39
CA GLY A 222 4.93 18.50 -5.74
C GLY A 222 6.03 17.87 -4.88
N ALA A 223 7.25 18.42 -5.04
CA ALA A 223 8.45 17.92 -4.35
C ALA A 223 8.51 18.30 -2.86
N TYR A 224 7.89 19.42 -2.51
CA TYR A 224 7.83 19.97 -1.16
C TYR A 224 6.36 20.23 -0.80
N PRO A 225 5.61 19.19 -0.47
CA PRO A 225 4.21 19.29 -0.11
C PRO A 225 4.03 19.90 1.29
N ASP A 226 2.77 20.09 1.69
CA ASP A 226 2.43 20.39 3.09
C ASP A 226 3.05 19.33 4.03
N GLU A 227 3.45 19.76 5.24
CA GLU A 227 4.09 18.89 6.22
C GLU A 227 3.28 17.63 6.54
N SER A 228 1.94 17.70 6.48
CA SER A 228 1.06 16.56 6.76
C SER A 228 1.20 15.40 5.78
N VAL A 229 1.66 15.66 4.54
CA VAL A 229 1.82 14.66 3.47
C VAL A 229 3.27 14.48 3.03
N TYR A 230 4.23 15.11 3.72
CA TYR A 230 5.64 14.87 3.48
C TYR A 230 6.04 13.48 3.99
N MET A 231 6.25 12.53 3.07
CA MET A 231 6.51 11.12 3.38
C MET A 231 7.94 10.70 3.04
N LEU A 232 8.33 9.48 3.46
CA LEU A 232 9.68 8.92 3.25
C LEU A 232 10.13 8.96 1.78
N GLN A 233 9.23 8.76 0.83
CA GLN A 233 9.55 8.85 -0.59
C GLN A 233 9.85 10.29 -1.04
N HIS A 234 9.20 11.33 -0.45
CA HIS A 234 9.55 12.73 -0.70
C HIS A 234 10.95 13.03 -0.18
N TYR A 235 11.25 12.61 1.06
CA TYR A 235 12.58 12.76 1.62
C TYR A 235 13.66 12.15 0.72
N MET A 236 13.47 10.90 0.28
CA MET A 236 14.40 10.22 -0.60
C MET A 236 14.55 10.91 -1.96
N ASN A 237 13.44 11.36 -2.56
CA ASN A 237 13.46 12.09 -3.82
C ASN A 237 14.22 13.42 -3.69
N ASN A 238 14.04 14.13 -2.58
CA ASN A 238 14.73 15.38 -2.33
C ASN A 238 16.23 15.17 -2.11
N MET A 239 16.63 14.11 -1.39
CA MET A 239 18.04 13.74 -1.26
C MET A 239 18.66 13.37 -2.62
N PHE A 240 17.91 12.65 -3.46
CA PHE A 240 18.35 12.33 -4.83
C PHE A 240 18.53 13.59 -5.68
N SER A 241 17.57 14.51 -5.66
CA SER A 241 17.62 15.76 -6.41
C SER A 241 18.75 16.68 -5.96
N ASN A 242 19.10 16.62 -4.68
CA ASN A 242 20.20 17.35 -4.09
C ASN A 242 21.56 16.63 -4.22
N THR A 243 21.61 15.49 -4.93
CA THR A 243 22.81 14.64 -5.10
C THR A 243 23.42 14.14 -3.78
N ASP A 244 22.66 14.15 -2.69
CA ASP A 244 23.08 13.63 -1.38
C ASP A 244 22.85 12.11 -1.32
N TYR A 245 23.70 11.39 -2.01
CA TYR A 245 23.60 9.92 -2.10
C TYR A 245 23.89 9.25 -0.76
N ALA A 246 24.65 9.86 0.13
CA ALA A 246 24.94 9.31 1.44
C ALA A 246 23.68 9.21 2.31
N ARG A 247 22.92 10.30 2.42
CA ARG A 247 21.63 10.33 3.15
C ARG A 247 20.55 9.54 2.43
N LEU A 248 20.49 9.63 1.09
CA LEU A 248 19.55 8.83 0.30
C LEU A 248 19.68 7.34 0.59
N THR A 249 20.92 6.81 0.48
CA THR A 249 21.18 5.38 0.66
C THR A 249 20.99 4.94 2.11
N SER A 250 21.42 5.75 3.08
CA SER A 250 21.20 5.48 4.51
C SER A 250 19.70 5.40 4.82
N ALA A 251 18.89 6.35 4.31
CA ALA A 251 17.45 6.31 4.45
C ALA A 251 16.84 5.06 3.82
N ALA A 252 17.28 4.68 2.61
CA ALA A 252 16.80 3.49 1.92
C ALA A 252 17.08 2.20 2.71
N TYR A 253 18.26 2.06 3.33
CA TYR A 253 18.58 0.92 4.19
C TYR A 253 17.77 0.90 5.48
N ILE A 254 17.58 2.06 6.14
CA ILE A 254 16.73 2.17 7.33
C ILE A 254 15.30 1.73 7.02
N ILE A 255 14.73 2.27 5.94
CA ILE A 255 13.36 1.91 5.51
C ILE A 255 13.26 0.43 5.16
N THR A 256 14.23 -0.11 4.43
CA THR A 256 14.28 -1.54 4.09
C THR A 256 14.33 -2.40 5.35
N ALA A 257 15.14 -2.04 6.34
CA ALA A 257 15.21 -2.75 7.61
C ALA A 257 13.87 -2.71 8.36
N ILE A 258 13.20 -1.54 8.42
CA ILE A 258 11.88 -1.39 9.04
C ILE A 258 10.85 -2.29 8.35
N ILE A 259 10.79 -2.28 7.00
CA ILE A 259 9.85 -3.10 6.24
C ILE A 259 10.12 -4.59 6.47
N VAL A 260 11.38 -5.03 6.41
CA VAL A 260 11.77 -6.44 6.62
C VAL A 260 11.39 -6.90 8.03
N VAL A 261 11.71 -6.12 9.07
CA VAL A 261 11.34 -6.45 10.46
C VAL A 261 9.82 -6.53 10.60
N PHE A 262 9.10 -5.56 10.05
CA PHE A 262 7.63 -5.56 10.09
C PHE A 262 7.04 -6.80 9.39
N LEU A 263 7.50 -7.14 8.20
CA LEU A 263 7.06 -8.34 7.48
C LEU A 263 7.39 -9.62 8.23
N LEU A 264 8.59 -9.74 8.81
CA LEU A 264 8.96 -10.90 9.63
C LEU A 264 8.05 -11.05 10.85
N CYS A 265 7.71 -9.95 11.53
CA CYS A 265 6.76 -9.96 12.63
C CYS A 265 5.37 -10.42 12.17
N MET A 266 4.88 -9.89 11.04
CA MET A 266 3.61 -10.29 10.45
C MET A 266 3.58 -11.78 10.09
N PHE A 267 4.62 -12.31 9.44
CA PHE A 267 4.71 -13.74 9.10
C PHE A 267 4.74 -14.64 10.33
N ARG A 268 5.44 -14.22 11.40
CA ARG A 268 5.44 -14.95 12.68
C ARG A 268 4.05 -14.98 13.33
N LEU A 269 3.35 -13.83 13.32
CA LEU A 269 1.98 -13.74 13.84
C LEU A 269 1.01 -14.61 13.02
N ASN A 270 1.13 -14.56 11.70
CA ASN A 270 0.31 -15.39 10.82
C ASN A 270 0.51 -16.89 11.07
N ARG A 271 1.75 -17.36 11.20
CA ARG A 271 2.04 -18.76 11.53
C ARG A 271 1.41 -19.19 12.84
N ARG A 272 1.41 -18.32 13.88
CA ARG A 272 0.75 -18.59 15.16
C ARG A 272 -0.77 -18.66 15.02
N ALA A 273 -1.36 -17.76 14.23
CA ALA A 273 -2.79 -17.75 13.97
C ALA A 273 -3.25 -19.00 13.21
N GLN A 274 -2.52 -19.42 12.17
CA GLN A 274 -2.83 -20.64 11.43
C GLN A 274 -2.76 -21.90 12.30
N LYS A 275 -1.75 -22.02 13.17
CA LYS A 275 -1.68 -23.15 14.12
C LYS A 275 -2.88 -23.19 15.09
N ARG A 276 -3.45 -22.03 15.48
CA ARG A 276 -4.66 -21.96 16.31
C ARG A 276 -5.94 -22.34 15.55
N LEU A 277 -5.94 -22.16 14.22
CA LEU A 277 -7.05 -22.51 13.34
C LEU A 277 -7.00 -23.99 12.87
N GLY A 278 -6.02 -24.77 13.36
CA GLY A 278 -5.88 -26.20 13.01
C GLY A 278 -5.36 -26.43 11.57
N ARG A 279 -4.65 -25.44 11.02
CA ARG A 279 -4.02 -25.51 9.69
C ARG A 279 -2.51 -25.45 9.74
#